data_a20a0aae5c753a3fa9292d29d7b2c0e9
#
_entry.id   a20a0aae5c753a3fa9292d29d7b2c0e9
#
_cell.length_a   1.000
_cell.length_b   1.000
_cell.length_c   1.000
_cell.angle_alpha   90.00
_cell.angle_beta   90.00
_cell.angle_gamma   90.00
#
_symmetry.space_group_name_H-M   'P 1'
#
loop_
_entity.id
_entity.type
_entity.pdbx_description
1 polymer ?
#
loop_
_entity_poly.entity_id
_entity_poly.type
_entity_poly.pdbx_seq_one_letter_code
_entity_poly.pdbx_strand_id
1 'polypeptide(L)'
;TRKKLGVLIVRNSKKNTTGIITDGQIRRSNLKKGNLRELKVKNVMTKNPISVEKNILAAKALSLMNSKRITSLCVHKNKIKTKTIGIIHIHNILENNIQ
;
A
#
# COMPACT_ATOMS: atom_id res chain seq x y z
N THR A 1 -7.54 -13.92 17.86
CA THR A 1 -6.39 -13.08 17.54
C THR A 1 -6.68 -12.18 16.38
N ARG A 2 -6.42 -10.93 16.53
CA ARG A 2 -6.66 -9.99 15.46
C ARG A 2 -5.51 -9.97 14.47
N LYS A 3 -5.85 -10.13 13.22
CA LYS A 3 -4.86 -10.06 12.17
C LYS A 3 -4.62 -8.59 11.80
N LYS A 4 -3.38 -8.17 11.78
CA LYS A 4 -3.02 -6.82 11.39
C LYS A 4 -2.51 -6.81 9.96
N LEU A 5 -2.90 -5.79 9.24
CA LEU A 5 -2.43 -5.61 7.87
C LEU A 5 -1.07 -4.93 7.93
N GLY A 6 -0.07 -5.58 7.36
CA GLY A 6 1.27 -5.04 7.37
C GLY A 6 1.53 -4.19 6.14
N VAL A 7 1.38 -2.89 6.29
CA VAL A 7 1.68 -1.94 5.22
C VAL A 7 2.49 -0.81 5.81
N LEU A 8 3.64 -0.53 5.21
CA LEU A 8 4.50 0.56 5.62
C LEU A 8 4.60 1.58 4.50
N ILE A 9 4.53 2.84 4.87
CA ILE A 9 4.73 3.94 3.93
C ILE A 9 6.17 4.39 4.04
N VAL A 10 6.85 4.47 2.90
CA VAL A 10 8.24 4.93 2.84
C VAL A 10 8.24 6.37 2.35
N ARG A 11 8.90 7.25 3.09
CA ARG A 11 8.95 8.67 2.76
C ARG A 11 10.39 9.15 2.67
N ASN A 12 10.60 10.17 1.86
CA ASN A 12 11.92 10.79 1.76
C ASN A 12 12.05 11.91 2.79
N SER A 13 13.17 12.61 2.77
CA SER A 13 13.45 13.68 3.74
C SER A 13 12.45 14.83 3.64
N LYS A 14 11.82 15.00 2.51
CA LYS A 14 10.80 16.04 2.30
C LYS A 14 9.41 15.55 2.69
N LYS A 15 9.33 14.37 3.27
CA LYS A 15 8.07 13.76 3.72
C LYS A 15 7.13 13.39 2.58
N ASN A 16 7.67 13.23 1.39
CA ASN A 16 6.90 12.73 0.26
C ASN A 16 6.98 11.21 0.21
N THR A 17 5.87 10.59 -0.13
CA THR A 17 5.80 9.14 -0.25
C THR A 17 6.56 8.70 -1.48
N THR A 18 7.53 7.82 -1.28
CA THR A 18 8.32 7.26 -2.37
C THR A 18 8.02 5.80 -2.63
N GLY A 19 7.41 5.13 -1.68
CA GLY A 19 7.08 3.73 -1.86
C GLY A 19 6.20 3.20 -0.75
N ILE A 20 5.76 1.97 -0.91
CA ILE A 20 5.08 1.23 0.15
C ILE A 20 5.62 -0.19 0.19
N ILE A 21 5.53 -0.80 1.37
CA ILE A 21 5.92 -2.18 1.57
C ILE A 21 4.76 -2.91 2.22
N THR A 22 4.37 -4.04 1.66
CA THR A 22 3.37 -4.90 2.27
C THR A 22 4.05 -6.13 2.84
N ASP A 23 3.40 -6.78 3.78
CA ASP A 23 3.95 -8.01 4.36
C ASP A 23 4.11 -9.11 3.31
N GLY A 24 3.23 -9.12 2.30
CA GLY A 24 3.37 -10.06 1.21
C GLY A 24 4.66 -9.85 0.43
N GLN A 25 5.04 -8.59 0.21
CA GLN A 25 6.30 -8.28 -0.47
C GLN A 25 7.49 -8.74 0.35
N ILE A 26 7.44 -8.53 1.65
CA ILE A 26 8.54 -8.94 2.52
C ILE A 26 8.70 -10.46 2.47
N ARG A 27 7.58 -11.19 2.55
CA ARG A 27 7.65 -12.64 2.49
C ARG A 27 8.23 -13.15 1.18
N ARG A 28 7.79 -12.57 0.07
CA ARG A 28 8.30 -12.97 -1.24
C ARG A 28 9.79 -12.68 -1.38
N SER A 29 10.21 -11.52 -0.89
CA SER A 29 11.62 -11.14 -0.96
C SER A 29 12.47 -12.05 -0.11
N ASN A 30 11.99 -12.39 1.08
CA ASN A 30 12.73 -13.28 1.97
C ASN A 30 12.88 -14.67 1.37
N LEU A 31 11.83 -15.16 0.74
CA LEU A 31 11.90 -16.47 0.09
C LEU A 31 12.89 -16.48 -1.07
N LYS A 32 12.96 -15.39 -1.82
CA LYS A 32 13.86 -15.33 -2.97
C LYS A 32 15.30 -15.11 -2.56
N LYS A 33 15.54 -14.26 -1.58
CA LYS A 33 16.88 -13.83 -1.22
C LYS A 33 17.43 -14.51 0.03
N GLY A 34 16.56 -15.18 0.75
CA GLY A 34 16.99 -16.02 1.87
C GLY A 34 17.42 -15.31 3.12
N ASN A 35 17.58 -13.98 3.13
CA ASN A 35 18.04 -13.30 4.31
C ASN A 35 17.43 -11.90 4.43
N LEU A 36 16.41 -11.82 5.26
CA LEU A 36 15.71 -10.57 5.47
C LEU A 36 16.60 -9.48 6.05
N ARG A 37 17.59 -9.86 6.85
CA ARG A 37 18.44 -8.87 7.51
C ARG A 37 19.26 -8.03 6.53
N GLU A 38 19.51 -8.56 5.35
CA GLU A 38 20.32 -7.87 4.36
C GLU A 38 19.50 -7.09 3.35
N LEU A 39 18.18 -7.14 3.47
CA LEU A 39 17.31 -6.42 2.53
C LEU A 39 17.17 -4.97 2.96
N LYS A 40 17.36 -4.07 2.02
CA LYS A 40 17.13 -2.65 2.26
C LYS A 40 15.72 -2.30 1.82
N VAL A 41 15.12 -1.35 2.53
CA VAL A 41 13.76 -0.90 2.25
C VAL A 41 13.59 -0.54 0.79
N LYS A 42 14.54 0.21 0.23
CA LYS A 42 14.44 0.66 -1.14
C LYS A 42 14.45 -0.48 -2.16
N ASN A 43 14.94 -1.65 -1.75
CA ASN A 43 15.01 -2.80 -2.65
C ASN A 43 13.75 -3.66 -2.58
N VAL A 44 12.94 -3.47 -1.57
CA VAL A 44 11.74 -4.27 -1.36
C VAL A 44 10.47 -3.50 -1.72
N MET A 45 10.47 -2.20 -1.49
CA MET A 45 9.28 -1.38 -1.64
C MET A 45 8.79 -1.32 -3.08
N THR A 46 7.49 -1.10 -3.23
CA THR A 46 6.90 -0.72 -4.50
C THR A 46 7.09 0.78 -4.65
N LYS A 47 7.80 1.18 -5.69
CA LYS A 47 8.06 2.59 -5.93
C LYS A 47 6.86 3.28 -6.55
N ASN A 48 6.67 4.55 -6.21
CA ASN A 48 5.59 5.37 -6.76
C ASN A 48 4.24 4.67 -6.66
N PRO A 49 3.81 4.35 -5.43
CA PRO A 49 2.56 3.63 -5.25
C PRO A 49 1.38 4.44 -5.77
N ILE A 50 0.37 3.73 -6.23
CA ILE A 50 -0.84 4.37 -6.73
C ILE A 50 -1.55 5.03 -5.56
N SER A 51 -1.97 6.26 -5.75
CA SER A 51 -2.65 7.02 -4.72
C SER A 51 -3.98 7.55 -5.25
N VAL A 52 -4.99 7.54 -4.40
CA VAL A 52 -6.33 8.00 -4.74
C VAL A 52 -6.75 9.08 -3.76
N GLU A 53 -7.71 9.89 -4.15
CA GLU A 53 -8.23 10.91 -3.26
C GLU A 53 -9.13 10.30 -2.20
N LYS A 54 -9.17 10.91 -1.04
CA LYS A 54 -9.93 10.37 0.09
C LYS A 54 -11.42 10.23 -0.19
N ASN A 55 -11.93 10.96 -1.16
CA ASN A 55 -13.34 10.93 -1.49
C ASN A 55 -13.70 9.94 -2.60
N ILE A 56 -12.75 9.12 -3.01
CA ILE A 56 -13.01 8.13 -4.04
C ILE A 56 -14.08 7.15 -3.56
N LEU A 57 -14.97 6.74 -4.46
CA LEU A 57 -15.96 5.72 -4.12
C LEU A 57 -15.26 4.38 -3.90
N ALA A 58 -15.75 3.64 -2.89
CA ALA A 58 -15.17 2.34 -2.56
C ALA A 58 -15.19 1.40 -3.76
N ALA A 59 -16.29 1.39 -4.52
CA ALA A 59 -16.38 0.55 -5.70
C ALA A 59 -15.31 0.88 -6.73
N LYS A 60 -15.00 2.17 -6.87
CA LYS A 60 -13.99 2.60 -7.83
C LYS A 60 -12.61 2.22 -7.35
N ALA A 61 -12.35 2.35 -6.06
CA ALA A 61 -11.07 1.92 -5.49
C ALA A 61 -10.86 0.43 -5.68
N LEU A 62 -11.91 -0.36 -5.45
CA LEU A 62 -11.84 -1.80 -5.64
C LEU A 62 -11.57 -2.15 -7.10
N SER A 63 -12.25 -1.49 -8.02
CA SER A 63 -12.04 -1.71 -9.44
C SER A 63 -10.60 -1.40 -9.84
N LEU A 64 -10.04 -0.33 -9.30
CA LEU A 64 -8.66 0.05 -9.58
C LEU A 64 -7.69 -1.00 -9.06
N MET A 65 -7.91 -1.48 -7.83
CA MET A 65 -7.05 -2.52 -7.27
C MET A 65 -7.11 -3.79 -8.11
N ASN A 66 -8.31 -4.17 -8.56
CA ASN A 66 -8.45 -5.35 -9.39
C ASN A 66 -7.75 -5.19 -10.73
N SER A 67 -7.88 -4.04 -11.38
CA SER A 67 -7.28 -3.85 -12.70
C SER A 67 -5.76 -3.78 -12.61
N LYS A 68 -5.23 -3.27 -11.51
CA LYS A 68 -3.79 -3.16 -11.32
C LYS A 68 -3.20 -4.35 -10.58
N ARG A 69 -4.05 -5.28 -10.14
CA ARG A 69 -3.63 -6.47 -9.40
C ARG A 69 -2.85 -6.14 -8.14
N ILE A 70 -3.34 -5.14 -7.42
CA ILE A 70 -2.77 -4.72 -6.15
C ILE A 70 -3.85 -4.78 -5.09
N THR A 71 -3.43 -4.82 -3.84
CA THR A 71 -4.37 -4.96 -2.72
C THR A 71 -4.38 -3.76 -1.81
N SER A 72 -3.56 -2.75 -2.09
CA SER A 72 -3.47 -1.54 -1.27
C SER A 72 -3.31 -0.33 -2.14
N LEU A 73 -3.90 0.78 -1.71
CA LEU A 73 -3.76 2.08 -2.35
C LEU A 73 -3.39 3.10 -1.29
N CYS A 74 -2.52 4.03 -1.66
CA CYS A 74 -2.30 5.19 -0.82
C CYS A 74 -3.48 6.15 -0.98
N VAL A 75 -3.73 6.94 0.04
CA VAL A 75 -4.80 7.93 0.03
C VAL A 75 -4.21 9.29 0.27
N HIS A 76 -4.62 10.26 -0.52
CA HIS A 76 -4.19 11.64 -0.37
C HIS A 76 -5.40 12.57 -0.43
N LYS A 77 -5.19 13.83 -0.10
CA LYS A 77 -6.19 14.87 -0.32
C LYS A 77 -5.51 16.03 -1.01
N ASN A 78 -6.32 16.94 -1.59
CA ASN A 78 -5.80 18.18 -2.18
C ASN A 78 -4.90 17.97 -3.39
N LYS A 79 -5.07 16.88 -4.12
CA LYS A 79 -4.36 16.63 -5.37
C LYS A 79 -2.84 16.46 -5.22
N ILE A 80 -2.32 16.39 -4.00
CA ILE A 80 -0.89 16.16 -3.80
C ILE A 80 -0.68 14.68 -3.53
N LYS A 81 -0.45 13.94 -4.59
CA LYS A 81 -0.43 12.47 -4.54
C LYS A 81 0.65 11.90 -3.63
N THR A 82 1.72 12.64 -3.41
CA THR A 82 2.81 12.14 -2.57
C THR A 82 2.62 12.44 -1.10
N LYS A 83 1.57 13.18 -0.73
CA LYS A 83 1.27 13.46 0.66
C LYS A 83 0.23 12.47 1.15
N THR A 84 0.68 11.29 1.48
CA THR A 84 -0.18 10.19 1.89
C THR A 84 -0.75 10.45 3.28
N ILE A 85 -2.07 10.36 3.40
CA ILE A 85 -2.76 10.53 4.67
C ILE A 85 -3.35 9.22 5.19
N GLY A 86 -3.34 8.18 4.37
CA GLY A 86 -3.87 6.90 4.80
C GLY A 86 -3.64 5.84 3.75
N ILE A 87 -4.07 4.64 4.06
CA ILE A 87 -3.98 3.50 3.16
C ILE A 87 -5.31 2.77 3.17
N ILE A 88 -5.77 2.38 1.98
CA ILE A 88 -6.91 1.48 1.85
C ILE A 88 -6.38 0.12 1.44
N HIS A 89 -6.70 -0.89 2.22
CA HIS A 89 -6.44 -2.26 1.84
C HIS A 89 -7.73 -2.89 1.33
N ILE A 90 -7.60 -3.83 0.40
CA ILE A 90 -8.78 -4.44 -0.20
C ILE A 90 -9.71 -5.05 0.85
N HIS A 91 -9.14 -5.58 1.93
CA HIS A 91 -9.96 -6.16 3.01
C HIS A 91 -10.81 -5.12 3.72
N ASN A 92 -10.35 -3.87 3.79
CA ASN A 92 -11.15 -2.80 4.40
C ASN A 92 -12.46 -2.61 3.65
N ILE A 93 -12.39 -2.69 2.33
CA ILE A 93 -13.59 -2.52 1.51
C ILE A 93 -14.48 -3.74 1.61
N LEU A 94 -13.91 -4.92 1.51
CA LEU A 94 -14.68 -6.16 1.53
C LEU A 94 -15.36 -6.38 2.86
N GLU A 95 -14.71 -6.02 3.97
CA GLU A 95 -15.30 -6.17 5.29
C GLU A 95 -16.49 -5.25 5.48
N ASN A 96 -16.45 -4.07 4.88
CA ASN A 96 -17.51 -3.09 5.06
C ASN A 96 -18.60 -3.19 4.02
N ASN A 97 -18.42 -4.03 3.03
CA ASN A 97 -19.40 -4.23 1.97
C ASN A 97 -20.06 -5.58 2.13
N ILE A 98 -20.51 -5.83 3.31
CA ILE A 98 -21.15 -7.10 3.63
C ILE A 98 -22.62 -6.99 3.35
N GLN A 99 -23.13 -7.70 2.43
CA GLN A 99 -24.55 -7.62 2.14
C GLN A 99 -25.09 -8.92 1.69
#